data_4f7acfbdc426ae4eb6b555259278b504
#
_entry.id   4f7acfbdc426ae4eb6b555259278b504
#
_cell.length_a   1.000
_cell.length_b   1.000
_cell.length_c   1.000
_cell.angle_alpha   90.00
_cell.angle_beta   90.00
_cell.angle_gamma   90.00
#
_symmetry.space_group_name_H-M   'P 1'
#
loop_
_entity.id
_entity.type
_entity.pdbx_description
1 polymer ?
#
loop_
_entity_poly.entity_id
_entity_poly.type
_entity_poly.pdbx_seq_one_letter_code
_entity_poly.pdbx_strand_id
1 'polypeptide(L)'
;MKTISLALLGLLVMGALSGCSSRGKEPPTPPTPPAPPSPTEYIQSKRIVSYNDQLVPTSGVILAYNSQGQVIKQQDQYYDRDKKELVNSQYNIYTYQGAQLTKVESFYDGGTGSYRRVGATTYSYQGSQLLKKEDFEIDLNGNLDPKGYEEYTWVGGRKSIMKRYQIFQGRTTLSQSKKYLYQDGKEIEEDYAAGAKTPSMRNEYRYDDKGRTIELTHIQYLPEFDNEGKPTDRYNEVSRQVTYTEYNQRGDISRARYTFSAGGVSSGSTDTYAYSELDEKGNPQKLIVTRSTPGSADQILVQQTFAYTYAKL
;
A
#
# COMPACT_ATOMS: atom_id res chain seq x y z
N MET A 1 17.64 -2.36 20.97
CA MET A 1 16.28 -2.00 20.57
C MET A 1 16.27 -1.90 19.05
N LYS A 2 15.60 -2.83 18.35
CA LYS A 2 15.54 -2.83 16.89
C LYS A 2 14.31 -2.03 16.47
N THR A 3 14.52 -0.89 15.82
CA THR A 3 13.46 -0.06 15.27
C THR A 3 12.95 -0.72 13.99
N ILE A 4 11.69 -1.12 13.97
CA ILE A 4 11.01 -1.64 12.78
C ILE A 4 10.46 -0.44 12.01
N SER A 5 11.06 -0.14 10.85
CA SER A 5 10.52 0.86 9.91
C SER A 5 9.34 0.25 9.17
N LEU A 6 8.13 0.76 9.44
CA LEU A 6 6.92 0.43 8.70
C LEU A 6 6.87 1.30 7.44
N ALA A 7 7.20 0.73 6.29
CA ALA A 7 6.97 1.38 5.00
C ALA A 7 5.49 1.18 4.62
N LEU A 8 4.70 2.25 4.74
CA LEU A 8 3.29 2.28 4.30
C LEU A 8 3.24 2.52 2.79
N LEU A 9 3.08 1.45 2.01
CA LEU A 9 2.87 1.52 0.57
C LEU A 9 1.37 1.63 0.29
N GLY A 10 0.87 2.84 0.04
CA GLY A 10 -0.50 3.08 -0.38
C GLY A 10 -0.72 2.66 -1.84
N LEU A 11 -1.43 1.58 -2.07
CA LEU A 11 -1.85 1.12 -3.39
C LEU A 11 -3.16 1.82 -3.76
N LEU A 12 -3.10 2.73 -4.74
CA LEU A 12 -4.29 3.39 -5.31
C LEU A 12 -4.89 2.46 -6.38
N VAL A 13 -6.04 1.87 -6.10
CA VAL A 13 -6.83 1.13 -7.10
C VAL A 13 -7.98 2.01 -7.56
N MET A 14 -7.96 2.45 -8.82
CA MET A 14 -9.11 3.08 -9.48
C MET A 14 -10.07 2.00 -9.96
N GLY A 15 -11.29 1.99 -9.42
CA GLY A 15 -12.40 1.17 -9.89
C GLY A 15 -13.35 1.99 -10.77
N ALA A 16 -13.57 1.57 -12.01
CA ALA A 16 -14.61 2.11 -12.88
C ALA A 16 -15.95 1.43 -12.58
N LEU A 17 -16.98 2.21 -12.27
CA LEU A 17 -18.35 1.75 -12.07
C LEU A 17 -19.15 1.83 -13.38
N SER A 18 -19.65 0.69 -13.84
CA SER A 18 -20.69 0.62 -14.89
C SER A 18 -22.05 0.52 -14.21
N GLY A 19 -22.88 1.54 -14.36
CA GLY A 19 -24.25 1.57 -13.86
C GLY A 19 -25.25 1.07 -14.92
N CYS A 20 -26.25 0.28 -14.50
CA CYS A 20 -27.39 -0.16 -15.33
C CYS A 20 -28.50 0.89 -15.36
N SER A 21 -29.08 1.09 -16.54
CA SER A 21 -30.07 2.10 -16.89
C SER A 21 -31.51 1.68 -16.60
N SER A 22 -32.33 2.63 -16.11
CA SER A 22 -33.78 2.64 -16.25
C SER A 22 -34.20 3.77 -17.22
N ARG A 23 -35.03 3.44 -18.22
CA ARG A 23 -35.50 4.36 -19.24
C ARG A 23 -36.47 5.42 -18.70
N GLY A 24 -36.01 6.67 -18.61
CA GLY A 24 -36.87 7.87 -18.58
C GLY A 24 -36.43 8.78 -19.72
N LYS A 25 -37.38 9.47 -20.40
CA LYS A 25 -37.07 10.40 -21.49
C LYS A 25 -36.20 11.54 -20.96
N GLU A 26 -34.95 11.58 -21.38
CA GLU A 26 -34.00 12.65 -21.07
C GLU A 26 -34.30 13.96 -21.81
N PRO A 27 -34.13 15.12 -21.15
CA PRO A 27 -34.01 16.41 -21.85
C PRO A 27 -32.72 16.43 -22.67
N PRO A 28 -32.62 17.24 -23.73
CA PRO A 28 -31.46 17.27 -24.62
C PRO A 28 -30.22 17.63 -23.80
N THR A 29 -29.24 16.75 -23.87
CA THR A 29 -27.93 16.88 -23.18
C THR A 29 -27.22 18.13 -23.69
N PRO A 30 -26.75 19.04 -22.83
CA PRO A 30 -25.89 20.13 -23.28
C PRO A 30 -24.63 19.56 -23.96
N PRO A 31 -24.06 20.23 -24.97
CA PRO A 31 -22.90 19.75 -25.68
C PRO A 31 -21.76 19.48 -24.68
N THR A 32 -21.22 18.27 -24.70
CA THR A 32 -20.09 17.85 -23.89
C THR A 32 -18.92 18.82 -24.10
N PRO A 33 -18.35 19.42 -23.05
CA PRO A 33 -17.15 20.22 -23.22
C PRO A 33 -16.09 19.42 -23.97
N PRO A 34 -15.30 20.03 -24.87
CA PRO A 34 -14.24 19.35 -25.57
C PRO A 34 -13.32 18.69 -24.50
N ALA A 35 -13.00 17.41 -24.73
CA ALA A 35 -12.09 16.69 -23.84
C ALA A 35 -10.80 17.50 -23.70
N PRO A 36 -10.23 17.64 -22.49
CA PRO A 36 -8.95 18.28 -22.31
C PRO A 36 -7.93 17.60 -23.24
N PRO A 37 -7.00 18.36 -23.88
CA PRO A 37 -6.00 17.77 -24.74
C PRO A 37 -5.26 16.69 -23.96
N SER A 38 -5.10 15.52 -24.59
CA SER A 38 -4.33 14.43 -24.00
C SER A 38 -2.93 14.93 -23.63
N PRO A 39 -2.41 14.61 -22.46
CA PRO A 39 -1.09 15.05 -22.07
C PRO A 39 -0.07 14.55 -23.11
N THR A 40 0.71 15.46 -23.67
CA THR A 40 1.75 15.14 -24.64
C THR A 40 3.01 14.56 -23.99
N GLU A 41 3.05 14.52 -22.66
CA GLU A 41 4.17 14.04 -21.87
C GLU A 41 3.66 13.30 -20.64
N TYR A 42 4.45 12.32 -20.16
CA TYR A 42 4.20 11.58 -18.95
C TYR A 42 5.44 11.57 -18.03
N ILE A 43 5.25 11.31 -16.73
CA ILE A 43 6.36 11.10 -15.80
C ILE A 43 7.07 9.80 -16.17
N GLN A 44 8.29 9.90 -16.70
CA GLN A 44 9.12 8.74 -17.04
C GLN A 44 9.79 8.16 -15.79
N SER A 45 10.25 9.00 -14.89
CA SER A 45 10.76 8.56 -13.60
C SER A 45 10.50 9.57 -12.49
N LYS A 46 10.44 9.06 -11.26
CA LYS A 46 10.36 9.83 -10.02
C LYS A 46 11.41 9.31 -9.05
N ARG A 47 12.30 10.19 -8.59
CA ARG A 47 13.22 9.90 -7.48
C ARG A 47 12.70 10.51 -6.21
N ILE A 48 12.68 9.75 -5.14
CA ILE A 48 12.28 10.14 -3.79
C ILE A 48 13.50 9.93 -2.89
N VAL A 49 13.91 10.95 -2.14
CA VAL A 49 14.97 10.85 -1.14
C VAL A 49 14.39 11.23 0.21
N SER A 50 14.56 10.38 1.20
CA SER A 50 14.16 10.61 2.57
C SER A 50 15.36 11.05 3.41
N TYR A 51 15.14 11.98 4.34
CA TYR A 51 16.17 12.56 5.19
C TYR A 51 15.79 12.38 6.67
N ASN A 52 16.79 12.35 7.53
CA ASN A 52 16.59 12.49 8.98
C ASN A 52 16.42 13.97 9.37
N ASP A 53 16.27 14.24 10.66
CA ASP A 53 16.16 15.58 11.26
C ASP A 53 17.38 16.48 11.03
N GLN A 54 18.54 15.90 10.77
CA GLN A 54 19.80 16.60 10.46
C GLN A 54 20.01 16.81 8.94
N LEU A 55 18.99 16.55 8.12
CA LEU A 55 19.05 16.62 6.65
C LEU A 55 20.08 15.69 6.00
N VAL A 56 20.43 14.60 6.69
CA VAL A 56 21.26 13.54 6.10
C VAL A 56 20.34 12.55 5.38
N PRO A 57 20.61 12.19 4.11
CA PRO A 57 19.85 11.17 3.41
C PRO A 57 19.86 9.85 4.19
N THR A 58 18.68 9.19 4.29
CA THR A 58 18.56 7.90 4.97
C THR A 58 18.25 6.78 3.98
N SER A 59 17.45 7.08 2.97
CA SER A 59 17.05 6.13 1.93
C SER A 59 16.62 6.86 0.67
N GLY A 60 16.58 6.14 -0.43
CA GLY A 60 16.03 6.64 -1.69
C GLY A 60 15.21 5.58 -2.41
N VAL A 61 14.28 6.01 -3.25
CA VAL A 61 13.53 5.17 -4.17
C VAL A 61 13.49 5.85 -5.53
N ILE A 62 13.77 5.08 -6.58
CA ILE A 62 13.60 5.53 -7.97
C ILE A 62 12.50 4.67 -8.59
N LEU A 63 11.44 5.32 -9.05
CA LEU A 63 10.33 4.70 -9.76
C LEU A 63 10.45 5.05 -11.24
N ALA A 64 10.37 4.06 -12.13
CA ALA A 64 10.22 4.26 -13.57
C ALA A 64 8.81 3.85 -14.00
N TYR A 65 8.27 4.58 -14.95
CA TYR A 65 6.90 4.42 -15.43
C TYR A 65 6.87 4.18 -16.94
N ASN A 66 5.86 3.46 -17.40
CA ASN A 66 5.51 3.42 -18.83
C ASN A 66 4.61 4.60 -19.19
N SER A 67 4.25 4.72 -20.49
CA SER A 67 3.38 5.79 -21.01
C SER A 67 1.94 5.76 -20.44
N GLN A 68 1.53 4.65 -19.83
CA GLN A 68 0.23 4.51 -19.17
C GLN A 68 0.27 4.93 -17.69
N GLY A 69 1.42 5.42 -17.19
CA GLY A 69 1.62 5.82 -15.80
C GLY A 69 1.80 4.64 -14.82
N GLN A 70 2.00 3.42 -15.34
CA GLN A 70 2.23 2.24 -14.51
C GLN A 70 3.70 2.15 -14.14
N VAL A 71 4.01 1.83 -12.87
CA VAL A 71 5.38 1.60 -12.41
C VAL A 71 5.90 0.32 -13.05
N ILE A 72 6.95 0.42 -13.88
CA ILE A 72 7.61 -0.73 -14.51
C ILE A 72 8.89 -1.16 -13.81
N LYS A 73 9.49 -0.27 -13.02
CA LYS A 73 10.66 -0.57 -12.18
C LYS A 73 10.62 0.26 -10.92
N GLN A 74 10.97 -0.34 -9.79
CA GLN A 74 11.29 0.33 -8.54
C GLN A 74 12.72 -0.05 -8.15
N GLN A 75 13.56 0.94 -7.89
CA GLN A 75 14.93 0.79 -7.41
C GLN A 75 15.03 1.38 -6.02
N ASP A 76 15.34 0.55 -5.03
CA ASP A 76 15.53 1.00 -3.66
C ASP A 76 17.02 1.33 -3.42
N GLN A 77 17.25 2.36 -2.61
CA GLN A 77 18.56 2.87 -2.25
C GLN A 77 18.66 3.00 -0.73
N TYR A 78 19.82 2.68 -0.17
CA TYR A 78 20.17 2.98 1.22
C TYR A 78 21.33 3.97 1.28
N TYR A 79 21.47 4.68 2.39
CA TYR A 79 22.58 5.57 2.61
C TYR A 79 23.81 4.81 3.12
N ASP A 80 24.86 4.78 2.31
CA ASP A 80 26.16 4.23 2.67
C ASP A 80 26.94 5.31 3.46
N ARG A 81 27.19 5.06 4.74
CA ARG A 81 27.86 6.04 5.61
C ARG A 81 29.33 6.22 5.29
N ASP A 82 29.97 5.21 4.75
CA ASP A 82 31.40 5.24 4.41
C ASP A 82 31.62 6.04 3.13
N LYS A 83 30.76 5.82 2.14
CA LYS A 83 30.77 6.56 0.87
C LYS A 83 30.08 7.92 0.94
N LYS A 84 29.27 8.16 1.98
CA LYS A 84 28.42 9.36 2.16
C LYS A 84 27.46 9.61 1.00
N GLU A 85 26.92 8.55 0.41
CA GLU A 85 26.02 8.62 -0.74
C GLU A 85 24.91 7.57 -0.66
N LEU A 86 23.84 7.75 -1.46
CA LEU A 86 22.80 6.76 -1.67
C LEU A 86 23.28 5.73 -2.69
N VAL A 87 23.38 4.47 -2.27
CA VAL A 87 23.75 3.33 -3.12
C VAL A 87 22.54 2.43 -3.36
N ASN A 88 22.48 1.84 -4.54
CA ASN A 88 21.41 0.92 -4.90
C ASN A 88 21.53 -0.38 -4.11
N SER A 89 20.40 -0.92 -3.65
CA SER A 89 20.35 -2.18 -2.86
C SER A 89 19.60 -3.28 -3.58
N GLN A 90 18.40 -2.98 -4.05
CA GLN A 90 17.52 -3.93 -4.72
C GLN A 90 16.66 -3.22 -5.75
N TYR A 91 16.11 -3.96 -6.69
CA TYR A 91 15.08 -3.45 -7.56
C TYR A 91 14.03 -4.51 -7.89
N ASN A 92 12.83 -4.03 -8.23
CA ASN A 92 11.71 -4.83 -8.71
C ASN A 92 11.38 -4.41 -10.15
N ILE A 93 11.06 -5.39 -10.99
CA ILE A 93 10.53 -5.20 -12.34
C ILE A 93 9.08 -5.65 -12.33
N TYR A 94 8.19 -4.80 -12.85
CA TYR A 94 6.76 -5.03 -12.92
C TYR A 94 6.34 -5.26 -14.36
N THR A 95 5.63 -6.35 -14.62
CA THR A 95 5.09 -6.72 -15.93
C THR A 95 3.58 -6.65 -15.91
N TYR A 96 3.00 -6.01 -16.94
CA TYR A 96 1.56 -5.81 -17.07
C TYR A 96 1.03 -6.42 -18.35
N GLN A 97 -0.24 -6.84 -18.31
CA GLN A 97 -1.07 -7.10 -19.47
C GLN A 97 -2.24 -6.10 -19.45
N GLY A 98 -2.17 -5.06 -20.29
CA GLY A 98 -3.05 -3.89 -20.18
C GLY A 98 -2.91 -3.22 -18.82
N ALA A 99 -4.00 -3.07 -18.06
CA ALA A 99 -3.99 -2.49 -16.73
C ALA A 99 -3.62 -3.49 -15.62
N GLN A 100 -3.52 -4.78 -15.91
CA GLN A 100 -3.33 -5.84 -14.91
C GLN A 100 -1.85 -6.14 -14.70
N LEU A 101 -1.40 -6.07 -13.45
CA LEU A 101 -0.07 -6.51 -13.04
C LEU A 101 -0.03 -8.04 -13.08
N THR A 102 0.80 -8.63 -13.94
CA THR A 102 0.90 -10.10 -14.10
C THR A 102 2.11 -10.69 -13.40
N LYS A 103 3.18 -9.89 -13.21
CA LYS A 103 4.41 -10.39 -12.59
C LYS A 103 5.19 -9.27 -11.93
N VAL A 104 5.84 -9.59 -10.81
CA VAL A 104 6.91 -8.80 -10.20
C VAL A 104 8.14 -9.70 -10.08
N GLU A 105 9.30 -9.23 -10.50
CA GLU A 105 10.58 -9.92 -10.31
C GLU A 105 11.47 -9.08 -9.42
N SER A 106 12.04 -9.69 -8.38
CA SER A 106 12.87 -9.02 -7.38
C SER A 106 14.34 -9.38 -7.59
N PHE A 107 15.19 -8.37 -7.55
CA PHE A 107 16.63 -8.47 -7.73
C PHE A 107 17.33 -7.79 -6.56
N TYR A 108 18.39 -8.40 -6.08
CA TYR A 108 19.18 -7.91 -4.94
C TYR A 108 20.65 -7.84 -5.30
N ASP A 109 21.30 -6.73 -4.91
CA ASP A 109 22.74 -6.56 -4.96
C ASP A 109 23.34 -6.80 -3.58
N GLY A 110 24.11 -7.86 -3.43
CA GLY A 110 24.82 -8.18 -2.18
C GLY A 110 26.02 -7.27 -1.87
N GLY A 111 26.08 -6.05 -2.45
CA GLY A 111 27.21 -5.11 -2.30
C GLY A 111 28.34 -5.35 -3.30
N THR A 112 28.13 -6.20 -4.28
CA THR A 112 29.14 -6.56 -5.31
C THR A 112 28.99 -5.73 -6.60
N GLY A 113 27.94 -4.91 -6.70
CA GLY A 113 27.56 -4.21 -7.94
C GLY A 113 26.87 -5.10 -8.97
N SER A 114 26.67 -6.37 -8.65
CA SER A 114 26.02 -7.35 -9.53
C SER A 114 24.68 -7.80 -8.93
N TYR A 115 23.61 -7.51 -9.65
CA TYR A 115 22.26 -7.89 -9.22
C TYR A 115 21.97 -9.33 -9.60
N ARG A 116 21.50 -10.10 -8.64
CA ARG A 116 20.93 -11.45 -8.86
C ARG A 116 19.43 -11.42 -8.62
N ARG A 117 18.69 -12.17 -9.41
CA ARG A 117 17.27 -12.42 -9.17
C ARG A 117 17.14 -13.23 -7.89
N VAL A 118 16.27 -12.81 -6.98
CA VAL A 118 16.04 -13.46 -5.68
C VAL A 118 14.63 -14.02 -5.53
N GLY A 119 13.68 -13.57 -6.35
CA GLY A 119 12.32 -14.04 -6.30
C GLY A 119 11.44 -13.50 -7.41
N ALA A 120 10.22 -13.97 -7.43
CA ALA A 120 9.14 -13.48 -8.28
C ALA A 120 7.78 -13.63 -7.59
N THR A 121 6.84 -12.79 -7.98
CA THR A 121 5.42 -12.93 -7.67
C THR A 121 4.65 -12.92 -8.97
N THR A 122 3.70 -13.85 -9.15
CA THR A 122 2.81 -13.90 -10.31
C THR A 122 1.36 -13.66 -9.90
N TYR A 123 0.56 -13.13 -10.81
CA TYR A 123 -0.83 -12.78 -10.58
C TYR A 123 -1.70 -13.34 -11.68
N SER A 124 -2.79 -14.03 -11.31
CA SER A 124 -3.76 -14.63 -12.23
C SER A 124 -5.14 -13.99 -12.04
N TYR A 125 -5.83 -13.71 -13.16
CA TYR A 125 -7.09 -12.97 -13.17
C TYR A 125 -8.18 -13.73 -13.94
N GLN A 126 -9.42 -13.43 -13.58
CA GLN A 126 -10.61 -13.70 -14.41
C GLN A 126 -11.30 -12.37 -14.70
N GLY A 127 -11.24 -11.90 -15.95
CA GLY A 127 -11.61 -10.53 -16.25
C GLY A 127 -10.77 -9.54 -15.43
N SER A 128 -11.40 -8.64 -14.68
CA SER A 128 -10.72 -7.69 -13.79
C SER A 128 -10.44 -8.24 -12.36
N GLN A 129 -10.94 -9.44 -12.05
CA GLN A 129 -10.86 -10.01 -10.71
C GLN A 129 -9.57 -10.80 -10.52
N LEU A 130 -8.75 -10.41 -9.55
CA LEU A 130 -7.58 -11.18 -9.13
C LEU A 130 -8.05 -12.48 -8.48
N LEU A 131 -7.64 -13.64 -9.04
CA LEU A 131 -7.96 -14.97 -8.49
C LEU A 131 -6.85 -15.53 -7.62
N LYS A 132 -5.59 -15.30 -8.03
CA LYS A 132 -4.45 -15.89 -7.36
C LYS A 132 -3.23 -15.00 -7.44
N LYS A 133 -2.46 -14.99 -6.37
CA LYS A 133 -1.12 -14.42 -6.28
C LYS A 133 -0.20 -15.53 -5.80
N GLU A 134 0.93 -15.77 -6.48
CA GLU A 134 1.90 -16.82 -6.14
C GLU A 134 3.28 -16.21 -5.93
N ASP A 135 3.91 -16.55 -4.81
CA ASP A 135 5.23 -16.08 -4.42
C ASP A 135 6.27 -17.18 -4.57
N PHE A 136 7.40 -16.82 -5.19
CA PHE A 136 8.52 -17.72 -5.50
C PHE A 136 9.82 -17.11 -4.99
N GLU A 137 10.71 -17.96 -4.50
CA GLU A 137 12.12 -17.63 -4.29
C GLU A 137 12.98 -18.30 -5.38
N ILE A 138 14.22 -17.87 -5.52
CA ILE A 138 15.20 -18.51 -6.40
C ILE A 138 16.00 -19.51 -5.58
N ASP A 139 15.99 -20.77 -5.97
CA ASP A 139 16.80 -21.82 -5.38
C ASP A 139 18.30 -21.68 -5.74
N LEU A 140 19.14 -22.53 -5.17
CA LEU A 140 20.59 -22.51 -5.42
C LEU A 140 20.96 -22.80 -6.87
N ASN A 141 20.06 -23.41 -7.65
CA ASN A 141 20.24 -23.75 -9.06
C ASN A 141 19.68 -22.66 -10.00
N GLY A 142 19.10 -21.58 -9.45
CA GLY A 142 18.49 -20.50 -10.22
C GLY A 142 17.04 -20.74 -10.65
N ASN A 143 16.39 -21.83 -10.18
CA ASN A 143 15.01 -22.13 -10.48
C ASN A 143 14.05 -21.42 -9.52
N LEU A 144 12.81 -21.19 -9.98
CA LEU A 144 11.73 -20.68 -9.15
C LEU A 144 11.20 -21.79 -8.23
N ASP A 145 11.32 -21.57 -6.91
CA ASP A 145 10.80 -22.46 -5.86
C ASP A 145 9.57 -21.82 -5.22
N PRO A 146 8.36 -22.41 -5.34
CA PRO A 146 7.14 -21.82 -4.79
C PRO A 146 7.19 -21.82 -3.25
N LYS A 147 6.91 -20.65 -2.65
CA LYS A 147 6.91 -20.44 -1.19
C LYS A 147 5.52 -20.30 -0.62
N GLY A 148 4.58 -19.86 -1.42
CA GLY A 148 3.21 -19.71 -1.00
C GLY A 148 2.34 -19.09 -2.07
N TYR A 149 1.06 -18.98 -1.77
CA TYR A 149 0.11 -18.33 -2.65
C TYR A 149 -1.10 -17.79 -1.86
N GLU A 150 -1.79 -16.85 -2.46
CA GLU A 150 -3.07 -16.33 -2.02
C GLU A 150 -4.14 -16.65 -3.05
N GLU A 151 -5.30 -17.11 -2.60
CA GLU A 151 -6.49 -17.33 -3.41
C GLU A 151 -7.58 -16.37 -3.01
N TYR A 152 -8.27 -15.80 -4.00
CA TYR A 152 -9.32 -14.80 -3.80
C TYR A 152 -10.65 -15.31 -4.31
N THR A 153 -11.69 -15.17 -3.48
CA THR A 153 -13.09 -15.44 -3.84
C THR A 153 -13.84 -14.12 -3.97
N TRP A 154 -14.72 -14.04 -4.94
CA TRP A 154 -15.50 -12.86 -5.27
C TRP A 154 -17.00 -13.19 -5.24
N VAL A 155 -17.82 -12.27 -4.72
CA VAL A 155 -19.27 -12.36 -4.69
C VAL A 155 -19.85 -11.02 -5.13
N GLY A 156 -20.71 -11.03 -6.15
CA GLY A 156 -21.31 -9.79 -6.67
C GLY A 156 -20.32 -8.74 -7.13
N GLY A 157 -19.18 -9.14 -7.69
CA GLY A 157 -18.12 -8.24 -8.14
C GLY A 157 -17.21 -7.69 -7.05
N ARG A 158 -17.41 -8.09 -5.78
CA ARG A 158 -16.61 -7.67 -4.63
C ARG A 158 -15.82 -8.84 -4.06
N LYS A 159 -14.61 -8.58 -3.55
CA LYS A 159 -13.85 -9.59 -2.80
C LYS A 159 -14.68 -10.04 -1.61
N SER A 160 -14.67 -11.34 -1.31
CA SER A 160 -15.34 -11.90 -0.15
C SER A 160 -14.40 -12.63 0.79
N ILE A 161 -13.46 -13.39 0.25
CA ILE A 161 -12.49 -14.15 1.03
C ILE A 161 -11.14 -14.11 0.32
N MET A 162 -10.06 -14.01 1.09
CA MET A 162 -8.70 -14.34 0.69
C MET A 162 -8.20 -15.45 1.60
N LYS A 163 -7.54 -16.47 1.04
CA LYS A 163 -6.82 -17.51 1.78
C LYS A 163 -5.36 -17.48 1.40
N ARG A 164 -4.47 -17.43 2.39
CA ARG A 164 -3.02 -17.49 2.20
C ARG A 164 -2.51 -18.86 2.62
N TYR A 165 -1.74 -19.45 1.73
CA TYR A 165 -1.09 -20.74 1.93
C TYR A 165 0.41 -20.57 1.92
N GLN A 166 1.09 -21.31 2.79
CA GLN A 166 2.54 -21.46 2.79
C GLN A 166 2.92 -22.83 2.27
N ILE A 167 4.01 -22.89 1.52
CA ILE A 167 4.59 -24.12 1.00
C ILE A 167 5.94 -24.31 1.68
N PHE A 168 6.06 -25.40 2.43
CA PHE A 168 7.29 -25.79 3.09
C PHE A 168 7.56 -27.28 2.86
N GLN A 169 8.73 -27.60 2.30
CA GLN A 169 9.12 -28.99 1.95
C GLN A 169 8.05 -29.72 1.14
N GLY A 170 7.46 -29.05 0.14
CA GLY A 170 6.41 -29.60 -0.73
C GLY A 170 5.03 -29.77 -0.06
N ARG A 171 4.88 -29.41 1.21
CA ARG A 171 3.59 -29.42 1.91
C ARG A 171 2.96 -28.04 1.90
N THR A 172 1.70 -27.98 1.49
CA THR A 172 0.90 -26.76 1.50
C THR A 172 0.06 -26.69 2.78
N THR A 173 0.15 -25.60 3.50
CA THR A 173 -0.64 -25.35 4.72
C THR A 173 -1.32 -23.99 4.65
N LEU A 174 -2.60 -23.93 5.04
CA LEU A 174 -3.29 -22.67 5.23
C LEU A 174 -2.63 -21.93 6.41
N SER A 175 -2.16 -20.72 6.18
CA SER A 175 -1.52 -19.89 7.22
C SER A 175 -2.44 -18.80 7.74
N GLN A 176 -3.29 -18.24 6.87
CA GLN A 176 -4.15 -17.10 7.19
C GLN A 176 -5.36 -17.08 6.26
N SER A 177 -6.47 -16.52 6.73
CA SER A 177 -7.58 -16.12 5.87
C SER A 177 -8.03 -14.71 6.21
N LYS A 178 -8.58 -14.01 5.21
CA LYS A 178 -9.17 -12.68 5.36
C LYS A 178 -10.59 -12.70 4.81
N LYS A 179 -11.53 -12.15 5.55
CA LYS A 179 -12.90 -11.90 5.07
C LYS A 179 -13.06 -10.42 4.75
N TYR A 180 -13.80 -10.15 3.70
CA TYR A 180 -14.18 -8.81 3.26
C TYR A 180 -15.69 -8.64 3.40
N LEU A 181 -16.12 -7.68 4.19
CA LEU A 181 -17.51 -7.35 4.42
C LEU A 181 -17.76 -5.92 3.96
N TYR A 182 -18.96 -5.65 3.48
CA TYR A 182 -19.36 -4.34 2.97
C TYR A 182 -20.70 -3.97 3.61
N GLN A 183 -20.65 -3.13 4.64
CA GLN A 183 -21.84 -2.74 5.39
C GLN A 183 -21.72 -1.28 5.86
N ASP A 184 -22.84 -0.59 5.96
CA ASP A 184 -22.95 0.79 6.48
C ASP A 184 -21.99 1.79 5.79
N GLY A 185 -21.76 1.60 4.47
CA GLY A 185 -20.84 2.44 3.69
C GLY A 185 -19.36 2.22 4.00
N LYS A 186 -19.02 1.15 4.72
CA LYS A 186 -17.67 0.75 5.05
C LYS A 186 -17.28 -0.53 4.31
N GLU A 187 -16.00 -0.63 3.96
CA GLU A 187 -15.33 -1.89 3.67
C GLU A 187 -14.64 -2.37 4.95
N ILE A 188 -14.84 -3.62 5.31
CA ILE A 188 -14.29 -4.23 6.52
C ILE A 188 -13.46 -5.43 6.11
N GLU A 189 -12.22 -5.46 6.58
CA GLU A 189 -11.32 -6.60 6.44
C GLU A 189 -11.12 -7.26 7.81
N GLU A 190 -11.36 -8.55 7.91
CA GLU A 190 -11.12 -9.34 9.12
C GLU A 190 -10.07 -10.41 8.85
N ASP A 191 -8.96 -10.36 9.59
CA ASP A 191 -7.87 -11.31 9.49
C ASP A 191 -8.02 -12.44 10.51
N TYR A 192 -7.91 -13.69 10.04
CA TYR A 192 -8.03 -14.89 10.83
C TYR A 192 -6.75 -15.73 10.74
N ALA A 193 -6.21 -16.16 11.86
CA ALA A 193 -5.21 -17.23 11.88
C ALA A 193 -5.80 -18.53 11.31
N ALA A 194 -4.95 -19.45 10.89
CA ALA A 194 -5.40 -20.75 10.36
C ALA A 194 -6.28 -21.48 11.39
N GLY A 195 -7.51 -21.84 10.98
CA GLY A 195 -8.46 -22.54 11.82
C GLY A 195 -9.16 -21.71 12.89
N ALA A 196 -8.83 -20.43 13.05
CA ALA A 196 -9.49 -19.55 13.99
C ALA A 196 -10.93 -19.21 13.56
N LYS A 197 -11.85 -19.16 14.53
CA LYS A 197 -13.25 -18.76 14.31
C LYS A 197 -13.46 -17.26 14.46
N THR A 198 -12.58 -16.58 15.18
CA THR A 198 -12.66 -15.15 15.48
C THR A 198 -11.44 -14.43 14.87
N PRO A 199 -11.62 -13.23 14.34
CA PRO A 199 -10.50 -12.48 13.76
C PRO A 199 -9.50 -12.07 14.84
N SER A 200 -8.21 -12.06 14.50
CA SER A 200 -7.15 -11.45 15.29
C SER A 200 -7.01 -9.96 15.07
N MET A 201 -7.51 -9.50 13.92
CA MET A 201 -7.43 -8.10 13.49
C MET A 201 -8.65 -7.75 12.63
N ARG A 202 -9.12 -6.52 12.77
CA ARG A 202 -10.19 -5.95 11.93
C ARG A 202 -9.79 -4.54 11.51
N ASN A 203 -9.89 -4.28 10.20
CA ASN A 203 -9.75 -2.96 9.61
C ASN A 203 -11.08 -2.52 9.02
N GLU A 204 -11.53 -1.30 9.33
CA GLU A 204 -12.73 -0.71 8.76
C GLU A 204 -12.34 0.55 7.98
N TYR A 205 -12.68 0.60 6.71
CA TYR A 205 -12.37 1.71 5.80
C TYR A 205 -13.64 2.46 5.45
N ARG A 206 -13.57 3.79 5.51
CA ARG A 206 -14.57 4.68 4.92
C ARG A 206 -13.91 5.52 3.84
N TYR A 207 -14.60 5.67 2.73
CA TYR A 207 -14.08 6.39 1.56
C TYR A 207 -14.90 7.66 1.31
N ASP A 208 -14.26 8.66 0.68
CA ASP A 208 -14.95 9.80 0.12
C ASP A 208 -15.57 9.46 -1.26
N ASP A 209 -16.23 10.45 -1.88
CA ASP A 209 -16.85 10.34 -3.21
C ASP A 209 -15.84 10.05 -4.35
N LYS A 210 -14.55 10.30 -4.11
CA LYS A 210 -13.44 10.01 -5.05
C LYS A 210 -12.77 8.66 -4.77
N GLY A 211 -13.30 7.86 -3.84
CA GLY A 211 -12.74 6.56 -3.46
C GLY A 211 -11.47 6.64 -2.60
N ARG A 212 -11.16 7.79 -1.98
CA ARG A 212 -9.99 7.96 -1.11
C ARG A 212 -10.37 7.65 0.33
N THR A 213 -9.52 6.93 1.04
CA THR A 213 -9.77 6.57 2.45
C THR A 213 -9.74 7.81 3.35
N ILE A 214 -10.87 8.18 3.93
CA ILE A 214 -11.00 9.30 4.87
C ILE A 214 -11.00 8.86 6.33
N GLU A 215 -11.32 7.61 6.60
CA GLU A 215 -11.27 7.01 7.93
C GLU A 215 -10.81 5.57 7.84
N LEU A 216 -9.86 5.20 8.68
CA LEU A 216 -9.42 3.82 8.90
C LEU A 216 -9.48 3.53 10.40
N THR A 217 -10.27 2.53 10.79
CA THR A 217 -10.25 1.98 12.14
C THR A 217 -9.53 0.64 12.11
N HIS A 218 -8.47 0.53 12.89
CA HIS A 218 -7.70 -0.71 13.10
C HIS A 218 -7.95 -1.23 14.50
N ILE A 219 -8.42 -2.48 14.63
CA ILE A 219 -8.77 -3.12 15.89
C ILE A 219 -7.97 -4.42 16.01
N GLN A 220 -7.30 -4.60 17.13
CA GLN A 220 -6.63 -5.85 17.47
C GLN A 220 -7.40 -6.61 18.54
N TYR A 221 -7.46 -7.92 18.38
CA TYR A 221 -8.10 -8.84 19.30
C TYR A 221 -7.11 -9.87 19.80
N LEU A 222 -7.19 -10.20 21.08
CA LEU A 222 -6.49 -11.34 21.67
C LEU A 222 -7.48 -12.36 22.21
N PRO A 223 -7.22 -13.67 22.08
CA PRO A 223 -8.07 -14.71 22.68
C PRO A 223 -8.07 -14.59 24.20
N GLU A 224 -9.21 -14.85 24.81
CA GLU A 224 -9.26 -15.16 26.23
C GLU A 224 -8.65 -16.54 26.46
N PHE A 225 -8.02 -16.72 27.59
CA PHE A 225 -7.46 -18.00 28.02
C PHE A 225 -8.29 -18.57 29.16
N ASP A 226 -8.51 -19.87 29.16
CA ASP A 226 -9.13 -20.58 30.26
C ASP A 226 -8.18 -20.71 31.46
N ASN A 227 -8.65 -21.34 32.53
CA ASN A 227 -7.87 -21.55 33.75
C ASN A 227 -6.65 -22.48 33.56
N GLU A 228 -6.59 -23.21 32.44
CA GLU A 228 -5.49 -24.09 32.06
C GLU A 228 -4.50 -23.39 31.10
N GLY A 229 -4.75 -22.11 30.78
CA GLY A 229 -3.95 -21.33 29.83
C GLY A 229 -4.17 -21.69 28.35
N LYS A 230 -5.29 -22.35 28.01
CA LYS A 230 -5.67 -22.65 26.64
C LYS A 230 -6.52 -21.51 26.07
N PRO A 231 -6.31 -21.12 24.79
CA PRO A 231 -7.14 -20.10 24.18
C PRO A 231 -8.58 -20.59 24.03
N THR A 232 -9.52 -19.74 24.43
CA THR A 232 -10.96 -19.96 24.26
C THR A 232 -11.42 -19.46 22.88
N ASP A 233 -12.70 -19.68 22.55
CA ASP A 233 -13.34 -19.09 21.35
C ASP A 233 -13.75 -17.60 21.59
N ARG A 234 -13.46 -17.01 22.74
CA ARG A 234 -13.72 -15.60 23.07
C ARG A 234 -12.50 -14.75 22.82
N TYR A 235 -12.73 -13.53 22.36
CA TYR A 235 -11.66 -12.59 22.01
C TYR A 235 -12.04 -11.21 22.56
N ASN A 236 -11.07 -10.56 23.18
CA ASN A 236 -11.20 -9.21 23.68
C ASN A 236 -10.50 -8.23 22.76
N GLU A 237 -11.13 -7.09 22.50
CA GLU A 237 -10.46 -5.94 21.89
C GLU A 237 -9.38 -5.45 22.85
N VAL A 238 -8.13 -5.47 22.40
CA VAL A 238 -6.98 -5.04 23.20
C VAL A 238 -6.46 -3.69 22.79
N SER A 239 -6.67 -3.31 21.55
CA SER A 239 -6.34 -1.97 21.07
C SER A 239 -7.23 -1.56 19.90
N ARG A 240 -7.44 -0.26 19.80
CA ARG A 240 -8.13 0.39 18.69
C ARG A 240 -7.36 1.63 18.28
N GLN A 241 -7.08 1.74 17.00
CA GLN A 241 -6.54 2.96 16.41
C GLN A 241 -7.52 3.46 15.34
N VAL A 242 -7.83 4.76 15.40
CA VAL A 242 -8.61 5.41 14.34
C VAL A 242 -7.74 6.49 13.68
N THR A 243 -7.69 6.46 12.38
CA THR A 243 -6.98 7.44 11.54
C THR A 243 -8.00 8.18 10.69
N TYR A 244 -8.05 9.50 10.81
CA TYR A 244 -8.82 10.39 9.95
C TYR A 244 -7.88 11.10 8.99
N THR A 245 -8.12 10.99 7.69
CA THR A 245 -7.27 11.56 6.65
C THR A 245 -8.00 12.68 5.90
N GLU A 246 -7.35 13.81 5.77
CA GLU A 246 -7.80 14.97 5.00
C GLU A 246 -6.90 15.14 3.77
N TYR A 247 -7.49 15.58 2.67
CA TYR A 247 -6.78 15.76 1.40
C TYR A 247 -6.85 17.22 0.95
N ASN A 248 -5.79 17.69 0.29
CA ASN A 248 -5.78 18.99 -0.36
C ASN A 248 -6.53 18.92 -1.73
N GLN A 249 -6.62 20.07 -2.41
CA GLN A 249 -7.31 20.18 -3.70
C GLN A 249 -6.68 19.29 -4.81
N ARG A 250 -5.37 19.00 -4.73
CA ARG A 250 -4.67 18.12 -5.67
C ARG A 250 -4.92 16.63 -5.39
N GLY A 251 -5.45 16.30 -4.22
CA GLY A 251 -5.65 14.92 -3.78
C GLY A 251 -4.49 14.35 -2.95
N ASP A 252 -3.49 15.16 -2.61
CA ASP A 252 -2.44 14.75 -1.67
C ASP A 252 -2.98 14.79 -0.24
N ILE A 253 -2.47 13.93 0.64
CA ILE A 253 -2.80 13.98 2.07
C ILE A 253 -2.29 15.32 2.63
N SER A 254 -3.18 16.10 3.26
CA SER A 254 -2.82 17.35 3.92
C SER A 254 -2.70 17.19 5.43
N ARG A 255 -3.48 16.26 6.00
CA ARG A 255 -3.52 16.01 7.44
C ARG A 255 -3.95 14.60 7.75
N ALA A 256 -3.38 13.99 8.79
CA ALA A 256 -3.87 12.75 9.36
C ALA A 256 -3.95 12.89 10.89
N ARG A 257 -5.11 12.56 11.46
CA ARG A 257 -5.32 12.54 12.91
C ARG A 257 -5.43 11.11 13.38
N TYR A 258 -4.68 10.77 14.41
CA TYR A 258 -4.64 9.44 14.99
C TYR A 258 -5.22 9.49 16.39
N THR A 259 -6.09 8.54 16.72
CA THR A 259 -6.45 8.24 18.11
C THR A 259 -6.13 6.78 18.36
N PHE A 260 -5.57 6.50 19.52
CA PHE A 260 -5.23 5.16 19.94
C PHE A 260 -5.80 4.91 21.33
N SER A 261 -6.37 3.74 21.53
CA SER A 261 -6.85 3.29 22.84
C SER A 261 -6.43 1.85 23.09
N ALA A 262 -5.89 1.58 24.29
CA ALA A 262 -5.54 0.25 24.75
C ALA A 262 -5.53 0.23 26.29
N GLY A 263 -6.07 -0.83 26.91
CA GLY A 263 -6.04 -1.01 28.37
C GLY A 263 -6.66 0.16 29.15
N GLY A 264 -7.67 0.86 28.61
CA GLY A 264 -8.30 2.03 29.23
C GLY A 264 -7.52 3.35 29.09
N VAL A 265 -6.36 3.33 28.43
CA VAL A 265 -5.58 4.54 28.12
C VAL A 265 -5.86 4.98 26.69
N SER A 266 -6.06 6.28 26.50
CA SER A 266 -6.23 6.88 25.16
C SER A 266 -5.17 7.94 24.91
N SER A 267 -4.66 7.97 23.69
CA SER A 267 -3.72 8.98 23.20
C SER A 267 -4.07 9.41 21.78
N GLY A 268 -3.53 10.54 21.35
CA GLY A 268 -3.75 11.01 20.00
C GLY A 268 -2.59 11.86 19.49
N SER A 269 -2.47 11.95 18.18
CA SER A 269 -1.51 12.82 17.49
C SER A 269 -2.07 13.27 16.15
N THR A 270 -1.48 14.33 15.61
CA THR A 270 -1.82 14.85 14.29
C THR A 270 -0.57 15.00 13.45
N ASP A 271 -0.58 14.42 12.26
CA ASP A 271 0.46 14.63 11.24
C ASP A 271 -0.04 15.65 10.23
N THR A 272 0.77 16.68 9.98
CA THR A 272 0.52 17.70 8.97
C THR A 272 1.52 17.51 7.83
N TYR A 273 1.02 17.50 6.59
CA TYR A 273 1.78 17.25 5.38
C TYR A 273 1.94 18.56 4.60
N ALA A 274 3.13 19.09 4.56
CA ALA A 274 3.47 20.32 3.85
C ALA A 274 4.22 19.99 2.56
N TYR A 275 3.59 20.29 1.42
CA TYR A 275 4.17 20.13 0.08
C TYR A 275 4.60 21.50 -0.43
N SER A 276 5.83 21.60 -0.91
CA SER A 276 6.41 22.85 -1.39
C SER A 276 7.34 22.63 -2.57
N GLU A 277 7.89 23.72 -3.10
CA GLU A 277 8.86 23.69 -4.20
C GLU A 277 8.29 22.94 -5.41
N LEU A 278 7.24 23.48 -6.04
CA LEU A 278 6.61 22.84 -7.19
C LEU A 278 7.50 22.98 -8.43
N ASP A 279 7.55 21.91 -9.24
CA ASP A 279 8.15 21.98 -10.57
C ASP A 279 7.27 22.77 -11.56
N GLU A 280 7.74 22.96 -12.79
CA GLU A 280 7.02 23.68 -13.84
C GLU A 280 5.65 23.06 -14.20
N LYS A 281 5.41 21.81 -13.84
CA LYS A 281 4.16 21.07 -14.06
C LYS A 281 3.28 21.00 -12.81
N GLY A 282 3.70 21.67 -11.73
CA GLY A 282 2.96 21.71 -10.46
C GLY A 282 3.13 20.47 -9.58
N ASN A 283 4.09 19.59 -9.88
CA ASN A 283 4.40 18.45 -9.01
C ASN A 283 5.27 18.90 -7.83
N PRO A 284 4.97 18.48 -6.59
CA PRO A 284 5.75 18.87 -5.43
C PRO A 284 7.16 18.27 -5.47
N GLN A 285 8.16 19.10 -5.18
CA GLN A 285 9.56 18.67 -5.09
C GLN A 285 9.99 18.43 -3.63
N LYS A 286 9.18 18.85 -2.66
CA LYS A 286 9.48 18.68 -1.24
C LYS A 286 8.23 18.33 -0.44
N LEU A 287 8.38 17.43 0.52
CA LEU A 287 7.39 17.09 1.55
C LEU A 287 8.05 17.15 2.93
N ILE A 288 7.40 17.82 3.86
CA ILE A 288 7.69 17.76 5.29
C ILE A 288 6.45 17.24 6.00
N VAL A 289 6.62 16.23 6.85
CA VAL A 289 5.55 15.73 7.74
C VAL A 289 5.94 16.06 9.16
N THR A 290 5.09 16.83 9.82
CA THR A 290 5.27 17.23 11.22
C THR A 290 4.20 16.58 12.07
N ARG A 291 4.60 15.92 13.16
CA ARG A 291 3.70 15.34 14.16
C ARG A 291 3.56 16.27 15.35
N SER A 292 2.31 16.60 15.68
CA SER A 292 1.92 17.27 16.91
C SER A 292 1.25 16.27 17.84
N THR A 293 1.76 16.18 19.07
CA THR A 293 1.19 15.34 20.14
C THR A 293 0.87 16.22 21.33
N PRO A 294 -0.34 16.15 21.93
CA PRO A 294 -0.68 16.97 23.09
C PRO A 294 0.35 16.88 24.20
N GLY A 295 0.83 18.03 24.68
CA GLY A 295 1.82 18.12 25.75
C GLY A 295 3.28 17.87 25.34
N SER A 296 3.55 17.72 24.05
CA SER A 296 4.91 17.54 23.52
C SER A 296 5.20 18.59 22.45
N ALA A 297 6.49 18.88 22.23
CA ALA A 297 6.90 19.71 21.10
C ALA A 297 6.64 18.97 19.77
N ASP A 298 6.36 19.74 18.72
CA ASP A 298 6.19 19.20 17.38
C ASP A 298 7.46 18.49 16.90
N GLN A 299 7.29 17.37 16.23
CA GLN A 299 8.39 16.57 15.71
C GLN A 299 8.30 16.46 14.19
N ILE A 300 9.41 16.66 13.51
CA ILE A 300 9.53 16.34 12.09
C ILE A 300 9.70 14.82 11.97
N LEU A 301 8.71 14.15 11.35
CA LEU A 301 8.75 12.71 11.14
C LEU A 301 9.43 12.32 9.83
N VAL A 302 9.15 13.12 8.78
CA VAL A 302 9.57 12.82 7.42
C VAL A 302 9.98 14.11 6.74
N GLN A 303 11.13 14.08 6.10
CA GLN A 303 11.53 15.06 5.09
C GLN A 303 11.86 14.30 3.82
N GLN A 304 11.26 14.69 2.70
CA GLN A 304 11.50 14.05 1.41
C GLN A 304 11.69 15.11 0.33
N THR A 305 12.56 14.80 -0.62
CA THR A 305 12.64 15.51 -1.89
C THR A 305 12.24 14.60 -3.03
N PHE A 306 11.66 15.18 -4.07
CA PHE A 306 11.22 14.49 -5.27
C PHE A 306 11.89 15.12 -6.49
N ALA A 307 12.37 14.29 -7.39
CA ALA A 307 12.83 14.70 -8.71
C ALA A 307 12.09 13.90 -9.78
N TYR A 308 11.65 14.58 -10.83
CA TYR A 308 10.88 13.99 -11.92
C TYR A 308 11.64 14.13 -13.23
N THR A 309 11.56 13.10 -14.08
CA THR A 309 11.89 13.20 -15.50
C THR A 309 10.65 12.92 -16.30
N TYR A 310 10.54 13.56 -17.46
CA TYR A 310 9.39 13.47 -18.34
C TYR A 310 9.82 12.96 -19.71
N ALA A 311 8.93 12.17 -20.34
CA ALA A 311 9.09 11.73 -21.73
C ALA A 311 7.87 12.16 -22.55
N LYS A 312 8.06 12.36 -23.84
CA LYS A 312 6.97 12.59 -24.81
C LYS A 312 6.25 11.27 -25.09
N LEU A 313 4.94 11.35 -25.26
CA LEU A 313 4.09 10.25 -25.73
C LEU A 313 4.32 9.97 -27.20
#